data_d4b41d767f686e0419c357fd3a97f0db
#
_entry.id   d4b41d767f686e0419c357fd3a97f0db
#
_cell.length_a   1.000
_cell.length_b   1.000
_cell.length_c   1.000
_cell.angle_alpha   90.00
_cell.angle_beta   90.00
_cell.angle_gamma   90.00
#
_symmetry.space_group_name_H-M   'P 1'
#
loop_
_entity.id
_entity.type
_entity.pdbx_description
1 polymer ?
#
loop_
_entity_poly.entity_id
_entity_poly.type
_entity_poly.pdbx_seq_one_letter_code
_entity_poly.pdbx_strand_id
1 'polypeptide(L)'
;MNRKLILSAALSGLMLAATAQTTVAPAIPRDGKIEKKVEALLKKMTLEEKIGQMTELTIDVITKRDNSTQEFQIDDALLDTVIGKYKVGSILNVPQGVAQSKEKWEEIIRKIQDKSMKVMGIPCIYGVDQIHGTTYTLGGTFFPQGINMAATFNRELVREGARISAYETKAGSIPWTYAPVLDLARDARWPRHWENYGEDCYVNAEMGREA
;
A
#
# COMPACT_ATOMS: atom_id res chain seq x y z
N MET A 1 -3.86 -47.96 40.12
CA MET A 1 -4.19 -46.92 39.15
C MET A 1 -3.37 -47.18 37.89
N ASN A 2 -4.01 -47.43 36.77
CA ASN A 2 -3.42 -48.09 35.59
C ASN A 2 -2.54 -47.07 34.80
N ARG A 3 -1.21 -47.34 34.67
CA ARG A 3 -0.26 -46.50 33.94
C ARG A 3 -0.72 -46.07 32.51
N LYS A 4 -1.51 -46.92 31.88
CA LYS A 4 -2.12 -46.65 30.57
C LYS A 4 -3.17 -45.55 30.61
N LEU A 5 -3.92 -45.40 31.70
CA LEU A 5 -4.90 -44.30 31.86
C LEU A 5 -4.21 -42.94 32.06
N ILE A 6 -3.07 -42.91 32.77
CA ILE A 6 -2.31 -41.67 33.00
C ILE A 6 -1.67 -41.19 31.70
N LEU A 7 -1.14 -42.09 30.86
CA LEU A 7 -0.57 -41.74 29.56
C LEU A 7 -1.65 -41.21 28.58
N SER A 8 -2.85 -41.82 28.56
CA SER A 8 -3.97 -41.35 27.73
C SER A 8 -4.46 -39.97 28.14
N ALA A 9 -4.56 -39.68 29.43
CA ALA A 9 -4.97 -38.39 29.95
C ALA A 9 -3.92 -37.27 29.64
N ALA A 10 -2.62 -37.63 29.73
CA ALA A 10 -1.53 -36.69 29.37
C ALA A 10 -1.47 -36.42 27.88
N LEU A 11 -1.70 -37.40 26.99
CA LEU A 11 -1.76 -37.18 25.54
C LEU A 11 -2.98 -36.36 25.13
N SER A 12 -4.14 -36.58 25.75
CA SER A 12 -5.35 -35.79 25.49
C SER A 12 -5.19 -34.35 25.95
N GLY A 13 -4.50 -34.09 27.06
CA GLY A 13 -4.17 -32.75 27.54
C GLY A 13 -3.19 -32.02 26.62
N LEU A 14 -2.22 -32.71 26.04
CA LEU A 14 -1.29 -32.12 25.06
C LEU A 14 -1.99 -31.75 23.71
N MET A 15 -2.94 -32.58 23.25
CA MET A 15 -3.68 -32.29 22.04
C MET A 15 -4.65 -31.12 22.19
N LEU A 16 -5.22 -30.89 23.37
CA LEU A 16 -6.05 -29.70 23.62
C LEU A 16 -5.21 -28.40 23.73
N ALA A 17 -3.96 -28.51 24.18
CA ALA A 17 -3.05 -27.35 24.23
C ALA A 17 -2.54 -26.92 22.83
N ALA A 18 -2.50 -27.85 21.86
CA ALA A 18 -2.03 -27.57 20.49
C ALA A 18 -3.07 -26.85 19.59
N THR A 19 -4.31 -26.71 20.04
CA THR A 19 -5.39 -26.05 19.27
C THR A 19 -5.73 -24.66 19.77
N ALA A 20 -4.99 -24.10 20.72
CA ALA A 20 -5.06 -22.68 21.02
C ALA A 20 -4.34 -21.89 19.91
N GLN A 21 -4.88 -21.92 18.70
CA GLN A 21 -4.59 -20.88 17.73
C GLN A 21 -5.05 -19.56 18.37
N THR A 22 -4.11 -18.79 18.84
CA THR A 22 -4.36 -17.37 19.13
C THR A 22 -4.83 -16.75 17.83
N THR A 23 -6.13 -16.65 17.65
CA THR A 23 -6.70 -15.86 16.54
C THR A 23 -6.30 -14.43 16.81
N VAL A 24 -5.23 -13.99 16.16
CA VAL A 24 -4.85 -12.59 16.17
C VAL A 24 -6.02 -11.85 15.54
N ALA A 25 -6.62 -10.94 16.30
CA ALA A 25 -7.69 -10.12 15.77
C ALA A 25 -7.18 -9.34 14.55
N PRO A 26 -7.94 -9.27 13.46
CA PRO A 26 -7.52 -8.51 12.29
C PRO A 26 -7.30 -7.06 12.68
N ALA A 27 -6.26 -6.44 12.12
CA ALA A 27 -5.91 -5.04 12.37
C ALA A 27 -7.08 -4.08 12.01
N ILE A 28 -7.88 -4.47 11.00
CA ILE A 28 -9.11 -3.79 10.61
C ILE A 28 -10.28 -4.72 10.97
N PRO A 29 -11.16 -4.34 11.90
CA PRO A 29 -12.34 -5.14 12.24
C PRO A 29 -13.25 -5.32 11.01
N ARG A 30 -13.80 -6.52 10.85
CA ARG A 30 -14.79 -6.77 9.80
C ARG A 30 -16.07 -6.00 10.07
N ASP A 31 -16.49 -5.21 9.08
CA ASP A 31 -17.80 -4.56 9.05
C ASP A 31 -18.74 -5.35 8.13
N GLY A 32 -19.74 -6.01 8.73
CA GLY A 32 -20.70 -6.84 7.99
C GLY A 32 -21.53 -6.07 6.95
N LYS A 33 -21.64 -4.73 7.06
CA LYS A 33 -22.32 -3.90 6.06
C LYS A 33 -21.41 -3.68 4.86
N ILE A 34 -20.11 -3.46 5.09
CA ILE A 34 -19.11 -3.32 4.04
C ILE A 34 -18.96 -4.65 3.30
N GLU A 35 -18.79 -5.77 4.02
CA GLU A 35 -18.67 -7.11 3.43
C GLU A 35 -19.85 -7.43 2.49
N LYS A 36 -21.09 -7.16 2.92
CA LYS A 36 -22.27 -7.36 2.06
C LYS A 36 -22.25 -6.52 0.79
N LYS A 37 -21.75 -5.27 0.86
CA LYS A 37 -21.61 -4.42 -0.32
C LYS A 37 -20.55 -4.96 -1.28
N VAL A 38 -19.41 -5.42 -0.75
CA VAL A 38 -18.32 -6.02 -1.53
C VAL A 38 -18.82 -7.30 -2.23
N GLU A 39 -19.49 -8.20 -1.50
CA GLU A 39 -20.05 -9.41 -2.10
C GLU A 39 -21.09 -9.11 -3.20
N ALA A 40 -21.97 -8.15 -2.96
CA ALA A 40 -22.99 -7.74 -3.94
C ALA A 40 -22.35 -7.16 -5.21
N LEU A 41 -21.24 -6.42 -5.07
CA LEU A 41 -20.48 -5.88 -6.18
C LEU A 41 -19.77 -6.99 -6.96
N LEU A 42 -19.04 -7.86 -6.26
CA LEU A 42 -18.32 -9.01 -6.86
C LEU A 42 -19.24 -9.95 -7.64
N LYS A 43 -20.48 -10.15 -7.19
CA LYS A 43 -21.49 -10.97 -7.90
C LYS A 43 -21.92 -10.37 -9.23
N LYS A 44 -21.81 -9.05 -9.41
CA LYS A 44 -22.20 -8.35 -10.64
C LYS A 44 -21.06 -8.25 -11.64
N MET A 45 -19.81 -8.39 -11.19
CA MET A 45 -18.64 -8.24 -12.03
C MET A 45 -18.41 -9.47 -12.92
N THR A 46 -18.03 -9.23 -14.17
CA THR A 46 -17.52 -10.25 -15.08
C THR A 46 -16.12 -10.73 -14.63
N LEU A 47 -15.62 -11.79 -15.23
CA LEU A 47 -14.26 -12.26 -14.96
C LEU A 47 -13.21 -11.21 -15.38
N GLU A 48 -13.41 -10.60 -16.54
CA GLU A 48 -12.51 -9.55 -17.08
C GLU A 48 -12.46 -8.33 -16.16
N GLU A 49 -13.61 -7.91 -15.64
CA GLU A 49 -13.68 -6.80 -14.67
C GLU A 49 -12.95 -7.13 -13.36
N LYS A 50 -13.09 -8.37 -12.86
CA LYS A 50 -12.36 -8.82 -11.68
C LYS A 50 -10.85 -8.85 -11.90
N ILE A 51 -10.41 -9.35 -13.07
CA ILE A 51 -9.00 -9.36 -13.46
C ILE A 51 -8.46 -7.92 -13.54
N GLY A 52 -9.20 -7.03 -14.19
CA GLY A 52 -8.84 -5.61 -14.29
C GLY A 52 -8.69 -4.96 -12.92
N GLN A 53 -9.63 -5.20 -12.00
CA GLN A 53 -9.56 -4.65 -10.63
C GLN A 53 -8.38 -5.19 -9.80
N MET A 54 -7.85 -6.37 -10.14
CA MET A 54 -6.66 -6.97 -9.54
C MET A 54 -5.35 -6.57 -10.24
N THR A 55 -5.43 -5.77 -11.30
CA THR A 55 -4.28 -5.33 -12.09
C THR A 55 -3.84 -3.95 -11.64
N GLU A 56 -2.54 -3.80 -11.43
CA GLU A 56 -1.88 -2.53 -11.17
C GLU A 56 -0.87 -2.23 -12.28
N LEU A 57 -0.87 -1.00 -12.79
CA LEU A 57 0.01 -0.56 -13.88
C LEU A 57 0.67 0.78 -13.52
N THR A 58 1.89 1.00 -14.04
CA THR A 58 2.54 2.31 -13.90
C THR A 58 1.79 3.39 -14.66
N ILE A 59 1.82 4.63 -14.15
CA ILE A 59 1.19 5.79 -14.79
C ILE A 59 1.68 6.03 -16.23
N ASP A 60 2.86 5.57 -16.58
CA ASP A 60 3.42 5.73 -17.91
C ASP A 60 2.56 5.11 -19.02
N VAL A 61 1.73 4.10 -18.69
CA VAL A 61 0.83 3.46 -19.66
C VAL A 61 -0.32 4.36 -20.13
N ILE A 62 -0.60 5.45 -19.40
CA ILE A 62 -1.61 6.45 -19.76
C ILE A 62 -1.01 7.81 -20.06
N THR A 63 0.32 7.89 -20.16
CA THR A 63 1.05 9.14 -20.39
C THR A 63 1.04 9.51 -21.87
N LYS A 64 0.70 10.77 -22.16
CA LYS A 64 0.85 11.33 -23.50
C LYS A 64 2.34 11.39 -23.88
N ARG A 65 2.70 10.74 -24.98
CA ARG A 65 4.06 10.74 -25.53
C ARG A 65 4.25 11.97 -26.43
N ASP A 66 4.38 13.13 -25.82
CA ASP A 66 4.71 14.36 -26.53
C ASP A 66 6.01 14.92 -25.95
N ASN A 67 7.06 14.91 -26.76
CA ASN A 67 8.37 15.43 -26.38
C ASN A 67 8.44 16.99 -26.49
N SER A 68 7.37 17.64 -26.93
CA SER A 68 7.34 19.09 -27.13
C SER A 68 7.07 19.88 -25.84
N THR A 69 6.52 19.23 -24.81
CA THR A 69 6.26 19.84 -23.51
C THR A 69 6.92 19.03 -22.40
N GLN A 70 7.52 19.72 -21.42
CA GLN A 70 8.05 19.09 -20.21
C GLN A 70 6.95 18.77 -19.19
N GLU A 71 5.72 19.15 -19.48
CA GLU A 71 4.60 18.97 -18.57
C GLU A 71 3.91 17.62 -18.79
N PHE A 72 3.73 16.88 -17.70
CA PHE A 72 3.00 15.62 -17.72
C PHE A 72 1.53 15.84 -18.13
N GLN A 73 1.07 15.04 -19.08
CA GLN A 73 -0.32 14.98 -19.52
C GLN A 73 -0.81 13.55 -19.66
N ILE A 74 -2.05 13.31 -19.24
CA ILE A 74 -2.74 12.04 -19.48
C ILE A 74 -3.30 12.04 -20.91
N ASP A 75 -3.01 10.96 -21.64
CA ASP A 75 -3.62 10.66 -22.93
C ASP A 75 -5.02 10.04 -22.71
N ASP A 76 -6.05 10.69 -23.22
CA ASP A 76 -7.44 10.27 -23.04
C ASP A 76 -7.74 8.93 -23.71
N ALA A 77 -7.14 8.63 -24.86
CA ALA A 77 -7.35 7.35 -25.56
C ALA A 77 -6.68 6.18 -24.82
N LEU A 78 -5.49 6.43 -24.23
CA LEU A 78 -4.82 5.45 -23.38
C LEU A 78 -5.57 5.25 -22.06
N LEU A 79 -6.05 6.32 -21.44
CA LEU A 79 -6.89 6.24 -20.24
C LEU A 79 -8.19 5.46 -20.53
N ASP A 80 -8.82 5.68 -21.67
CA ASP A 80 -9.99 4.92 -22.14
C ASP A 80 -9.67 3.44 -22.35
N THR A 81 -8.47 3.15 -22.82
CA THR A 81 -8.02 1.77 -22.99
C THR A 81 -7.76 1.11 -21.63
N VAL A 82 -6.99 1.72 -20.78
CA VAL A 82 -6.54 1.14 -19.49
C VAL A 82 -7.72 1.02 -18.51
N ILE A 83 -8.37 2.13 -18.21
CA ILE A 83 -9.49 2.14 -17.25
C ILE A 83 -10.81 1.79 -17.91
N GLY A 84 -11.07 2.33 -19.09
CA GLY A 84 -12.34 2.14 -19.80
C GLY A 84 -12.57 0.73 -20.32
N LYS A 85 -11.61 0.16 -21.05
CA LYS A 85 -11.69 -1.16 -21.65
C LYS A 85 -11.23 -2.26 -20.70
N TYR A 86 -10.00 -2.15 -20.16
CA TYR A 86 -9.40 -3.21 -19.34
C TYR A 86 -9.78 -3.17 -17.87
N LYS A 87 -10.49 -2.11 -17.41
CA LYS A 87 -11.01 -2.00 -16.05
C LYS A 87 -9.92 -2.06 -14.96
N VAL A 88 -8.72 -1.59 -15.29
CA VAL A 88 -7.57 -1.58 -14.36
C VAL A 88 -7.93 -0.83 -13.08
N GLY A 89 -7.75 -1.51 -11.95
CA GLY A 89 -8.19 -1.04 -10.63
C GLY A 89 -7.14 -0.25 -9.86
N SER A 90 -5.88 -0.31 -10.29
CA SER A 90 -4.78 0.38 -9.60
C SER A 90 -3.76 0.97 -10.56
N ILE A 91 -3.30 2.17 -10.24
CA ILE A 91 -2.21 2.87 -10.93
C ILE A 91 -1.14 3.23 -9.90
N LEU A 92 0.12 3.12 -10.29
CA LEU A 92 1.25 3.44 -9.41
C LEU A 92 2.27 4.36 -10.06
N ASN A 93 3.21 4.81 -9.24
CA ASN A 93 4.39 5.62 -9.58
C ASN A 93 4.13 7.10 -9.82
N VAL A 94 5.21 7.78 -10.14
CA VAL A 94 5.30 9.22 -10.31
C VAL A 94 5.40 9.55 -11.79
N PRO A 95 4.60 10.49 -12.28
CA PRO A 95 4.66 10.90 -13.68
C PRO A 95 6.10 11.26 -14.10
N GLN A 96 6.63 10.56 -15.09
CA GLN A 96 7.98 10.80 -15.64
C GLN A 96 9.11 10.75 -14.59
N GLY A 97 8.88 10.17 -13.41
CA GLY A 97 9.84 10.18 -12.30
C GLY A 97 10.11 11.55 -11.68
N VAL A 98 9.24 12.53 -11.90
CA VAL A 98 9.41 13.92 -11.45
C VAL A 98 8.35 14.30 -10.43
N ALA A 99 8.77 14.93 -9.33
CA ALA A 99 7.85 15.45 -8.31
C ALA A 99 6.86 16.45 -8.93
N GLN A 100 5.59 16.31 -8.59
CA GLN A 100 4.52 17.18 -9.08
C GLN A 100 4.06 18.16 -8.01
N SER A 101 3.46 19.28 -8.41
CA SER A 101 2.78 20.14 -7.46
C SER A 101 1.52 19.47 -6.91
N LYS A 102 1.04 19.94 -5.77
CA LYS A 102 -0.20 19.46 -5.17
C LYS A 102 -1.38 19.56 -6.14
N GLU A 103 -1.48 20.67 -6.84
CA GLU A 103 -2.55 20.94 -7.81
C GLU A 103 -2.47 19.98 -9.00
N LYS A 104 -1.25 19.68 -9.46
CA LYS A 104 -1.04 18.70 -10.55
C LYS A 104 -1.37 17.28 -10.12
N TRP A 105 -1.01 16.88 -8.91
CA TRP A 105 -1.43 15.60 -8.33
C TRP A 105 -2.95 15.49 -8.24
N GLU A 106 -3.63 16.54 -7.77
CA GLU A 106 -5.09 16.56 -7.70
C GLU A 106 -5.74 16.43 -9.09
N GLU A 107 -5.23 17.13 -10.10
CA GLU A 107 -5.70 17.03 -11.48
C GLU A 107 -5.57 15.60 -12.01
N ILE A 108 -4.38 14.99 -11.86
CA ILE A 108 -4.08 13.63 -12.34
C ILE A 108 -5.01 12.61 -11.69
N ILE A 109 -5.06 12.62 -10.37
CA ILE A 109 -5.84 11.64 -9.62
C ILE A 109 -7.33 11.82 -9.88
N ARG A 110 -7.83 13.05 -9.91
CA ARG A 110 -9.24 13.32 -10.24
C ARG A 110 -9.61 12.77 -11.61
N LYS A 111 -8.80 13.02 -12.62
CA LYS A 111 -9.08 12.53 -14.00
C LYS A 111 -9.17 11.00 -14.05
N ILE A 112 -8.27 10.30 -13.34
CA ILE A 112 -8.30 8.83 -13.24
C ILE A 112 -9.55 8.36 -12.47
N GLN A 113 -9.86 9.00 -11.33
CA GLN A 113 -11.02 8.66 -10.51
C GLN A 113 -12.34 8.88 -11.24
N ASP A 114 -12.51 10.03 -11.91
CA ASP A 114 -13.72 10.33 -12.68
C ASP A 114 -13.96 9.27 -13.75
N LYS A 115 -12.89 8.82 -14.43
CA LYS A 115 -12.98 7.76 -15.41
C LYS A 115 -13.38 6.41 -14.78
N SER A 116 -12.72 6.02 -13.69
CA SER A 116 -12.99 4.76 -13.00
C SER A 116 -14.43 4.72 -12.45
N MET A 117 -14.84 5.78 -11.78
CA MET A 117 -16.20 5.90 -11.24
C MET A 117 -17.27 5.86 -12.33
N LYS A 118 -17.03 6.52 -13.46
CA LYS A 118 -17.94 6.51 -14.61
C LYS A 118 -18.11 5.10 -15.20
N VAL A 119 -17.04 4.33 -15.26
CA VAL A 119 -17.02 3.04 -15.96
C VAL A 119 -17.42 1.89 -15.05
N MET A 120 -16.93 1.89 -13.81
CA MET A 120 -17.08 0.76 -12.88
C MET A 120 -17.92 1.10 -11.64
N GLY A 121 -18.07 2.38 -11.30
CA GLY A 121 -18.59 2.79 -9.99
C GLY A 121 -17.65 2.43 -8.82
N ILE A 122 -16.38 2.09 -9.13
CA ILE A 122 -15.34 1.72 -8.17
C ILE A 122 -14.19 2.71 -8.36
N PRO A 123 -13.70 3.36 -7.28
CA PRO A 123 -12.54 4.24 -7.40
C PRO A 123 -11.27 3.44 -7.74
N CYS A 124 -10.40 4.01 -8.59
CA CYS A 124 -9.09 3.46 -8.86
C CYS A 124 -8.16 3.74 -7.67
N ILE A 125 -7.39 2.75 -7.23
CA ILE A 125 -6.36 2.95 -6.21
C ILE A 125 -5.13 3.54 -6.88
N TYR A 126 -4.59 4.64 -6.33
CA TYR A 126 -3.36 5.24 -6.81
C TYR A 126 -2.29 5.20 -5.73
N GLY A 127 -1.17 4.53 -6.01
CA GLY A 127 -0.09 4.33 -5.06
C GLY A 127 1.22 5.00 -5.47
N VAL A 128 1.96 5.52 -4.48
CA VAL A 128 3.28 6.15 -4.68
C VAL A 128 4.26 5.71 -3.59
N ASP A 129 5.52 5.47 -3.94
CA ASP A 129 6.62 5.13 -3.03
C ASP A 129 7.12 6.35 -2.23
N GLN A 130 6.28 6.91 -1.39
CA GLN A 130 6.68 7.98 -0.47
C GLN A 130 7.16 7.39 0.85
N ILE A 131 8.28 6.67 0.81
CA ILE A 131 8.75 5.81 1.90
C ILE A 131 9.57 6.53 2.98
N HIS A 132 10.10 7.72 2.70
CA HIS A 132 10.83 8.54 3.66
C HIS A 132 10.44 10.03 3.59
N GLY A 133 9.16 10.27 3.64
CA GLY A 133 8.55 11.59 3.48
C GLY A 133 7.81 11.73 2.16
N THR A 134 7.28 12.91 1.90
CA THR A 134 6.46 13.21 0.70
C THR A 134 7.35 13.63 -0.47
N THR A 135 8.23 12.71 -0.87
CA THR A 135 9.36 12.97 -1.78
C THR A 135 8.96 13.30 -3.21
N TYR A 136 7.74 12.95 -3.62
CA TYR A 136 7.25 13.16 -4.99
C TYR A 136 6.18 14.24 -5.10
N THR A 137 6.00 15.04 -4.04
CA THR A 137 5.18 16.25 -4.07
C THR A 137 6.06 17.46 -3.80
N LEU A 138 6.01 18.45 -4.68
CA LEU A 138 6.79 19.68 -4.52
C LEU A 138 6.44 20.40 -3.21
N GLY A 139 7.47 20.73 -2.44
CA GLY A 139 7.33 21.33 -1.11
C GLY A 139 7.05 20.33 0.01
N GLY A 140 7.00 19.04 -0.29
CA GLY A 140 6.87 17.99 0.72
C GLY A 140 8.11 17.81 1.59
N THR A 141 7.92 17.32 2.79
CA THR A 141 9.00 17.08 3.76
C THR A 141 9.75 15.79 3.45
N PHE A 142 11.09 15.86 3.44
CA PHE A 142 11.96 14.70 3.34
C PHE A 142 12.42 14.28 4.73
N PHE A 143 12.33 12.99 5.01
CA PHE A 143 12.87 12.37 6.21
C PHE A 143 14.09 11.51 5.87
N PRO A 144 14.93 11.17 6.86
CA PRO A 144 15.95 10.15 6.66
C PRO A 144 15.34 8.82 6.24
N GLN A 145 16.13 8.00 5.54
CA GLN A 145 15.73 6.63 5.19
C GLN A 145 15.43 5.80 6.44
N GLY A 146 14.61 4.75 6.32
CA GLY A 146 14.13 3.93 7.42
C GLY A 146 15.24 3.43 8.35
N ILE A 147 16.37 2.96 7.80
CA ILE A 147 17.51 2.50 8.59
C ILE A 147 18.11 3.60 9.48
N ASN A 148 18.16 4.84 8.99
CA ASN A 148 18.66 5.98 9.78
C ASN A 148 17.63 6.41 10.84
N MET A 149 16.34 6.33 10.52
CA MET A 149 15.28 6.58 11.50
C MET A 149 15.37 5.57 12.64
N ALA A 150 15.56 4.29 12.32
CA ALA A 150 15.72 3.21 13.31
C ALA A 150 16.98 3.37 14.17
N ALA A 151 18.09 3.84 13.59
CA ALA A 151 19.36 4.08 14.30
C ALA A 151 19.23 5.13 15.42
N THR A 152 18.20 5.95 15.42
CA THR A 152 17.90 6.86 16.53
C THR A 152 17.39 6.13 17.76
N PHE A 153 16.89 4.90 17.64
CA PHE A 153 16.14 4.16 18.67
C PHE A 153 14.98 4.97 19.29
N ASN A 154 14.53 6.01 18.60
CA ASN A 154 13.49 6.91 19.07
C ASN A 154 12.17 6.67 18.30
N ARG A 155 11.29 5.90 18.92
CA ARG A 155 9.98 5.52 18.36
C ARG A 155 9.10 6.74 18.07
N GLU A 156 9.17 7.78 18.91
CA GLU A 156 8.35 8.99 18.75
C GLU A 156 8.73 9.78 17.49
N LEU A 157 10.03 9.85 17.16
CA LEU A 157 10.48 10.49 15.91
C LEU A 157 9.99 9.72 14.68
N VAL A 158 9.96 8.38 14.73
CA VAL A 158 9.43 7.56 13.63
C VAL A 158 7.93 7.84 13.45
N ARG A 159 7.16 7.83 14.55
CA ARG A 159 5.72 8.13 14.53
C ARG A 159 5.42 9.52 13.96
N GLU A 160 6.13 10.53 14.41
CA GLU A 160 5.92 11.91 13.97
C GLU A 160 6.28 12.08 12.49
N GLY A 161 7.41 11.48 12.04
CA GLY A 161 7.78 11.47 10.63
C GLY A 161 6.73 10.82 9.75
N ALA A 162 6.22 9.65 10.15
CA ALA A 162 5.15 8.95 9.44
C ALA A 162 3.85 9.76 9.41
N ARG A 163 3.47 10.38 10.54
CA ARG A 163 2.29 11.24 10.63
C ARG A 163 2.36 12.43 9.68
N ILE A 164 3.50 13.11 9.59
CA ILE A 164 3.72 14.22 8.67
C ILE A 164 3.65 13.73 7.22
N SER A 165 4.35 12.64 6.90
CA SER A 165 4.34 12.03 5.57
C SER A 165 2.92 11.65 5.11
N ALA A 166 2.14 11.01 5.98
CA ALA A 166 0.76 10.63 5.70
C ALA A 166 -0.15 11.86 5.48
N TYR A 167 0.02 12.89 6.30
CA TYR A 167 -0.73 14.14 6.16
C TYR A 167 -0.45 14.84 4.82
N GLU A 168 0.81 15.00 4.47
CA GLU A 168 1.23 15.66 3.23
C GLU A 168 0.87 14.84 1.99
N THR A 169 1.03 13.49 2.05
CA THR A 169 0.60 12.56 0.99
C THR A 169 -0.89 12.73 0.70
N LYS A 170 -1.71 12.72 1.75
CA LYS A 170 -3.14 12.95 1.62
C LYS A 170 -3.48 14.35 1.12
N ALA A 171 -2.73 15.37 1.55
CA ALA A 171 -2.90 16.74 1.04
C ALA A 171 -2.59 16.85 -0.46
N GLY A 172 -1.71 16.00 -0.99
CA GLY A 172 -1.46 15.81 -2.43
C GLY A 172 -2.52 14.98 -3.16
N SER A 173 -3.64 14.62 -2.51
CA SER A 173 -4.71 13.76 -3.05
C SER A 173 -4.29 12.32 -3.34
N ILE A 174 -3.11 11.89 -2.92
CA ILE A 174 -2.59 10.52 -3.10
C ILE A 174 -3.22 9.62 -2.03
N PRO A 175 -4.01 8.60 -2.41
CA PRO A 175 -4.75 7.79 -1.43
C PRO A 175 -3.94 6.66 -0.80
N TRP A 176 -2.80 6.29 -1.39
CA TRP A 176 -2.00 5.15 -0.96
C TRP A 176 -0.50 5.43 -1.08
N THR A 177 0.26 5.07 -0.06
CA THR A 177 1.73 5.01 -0.09
C THR A 177 2.19 3.61 0.27
N TYR A 178 3.32 3.18 -0.32
CA TYR A 178 3.93 1.86 -0.06
C TYR A 178 4.86 1.89 1.16
N ALA A 179 4.58 2.74 2.13
CA ALA A 179 5.28 2.83 3.41
C ALA A 179 4.44 2.22 4.55
N PRO A 180 5.08 1.72 5.62
CA PRO A 180 6.52 1.54 5.80
C PRO A 180 7.08 0.32 5.06
N VAL A 181 8.38 0.35 4.71
CA VAL A 181 9.11 -0.82 4.18
C VAL A 181 9.55 -1.69 5.37
N LEU A 182 9.04 -2.91 5.44
CA LEU A 182 9.23 -3.83 6.58
C LEU A 182 10.09 -5.06 6.25
N ASP A 183 10.73 -5.05 5.10
CA ASP A 183 11.71 -6.08 4.73
C ASP A 183 12.92 -6.04 5.68
N LEU A 184 13.56 -7.18 5.91
CA LEU A 184 14.73 -7.24 6.77
C LEU A 184 16.03 -7.06 5.95
N ALA A 185 16.86 -6.12 6.35
CA ALA A 185 18.14 -5.79 5.71
C ALA A 185 19.24 -6.82 5.99
N ARG A 186 19.01 -8.11 5.76
CA ARG A 186 19.96 -9.19 6.07
C ARG A 186 20.96 -9.49 4.98
N ASP A 187 20.65 -9.16 3.73
CA ASP A 187 21.51 -9.40 2.60
C ASP A 187 21.95 -8.06 1.99
N ALA A 188 23.24 -7.74 2.09
CA ALA A 188 23.79 -6.49 1.59
C ALA A 188 23.73 -6.35 0.05
N ARG A 189 23.42 -7.43 -0.68
CA ARG A 189 23.21 -7.39 -2.14
C ARG A 189 21.83 -6.82 -2.51
N TRP A 190 20.90 -6.78 -1.58
CA TRP A 190 19.58 -6.22 -1.83
C TRP A 190 19.66 -4.69 -2.06
N PRO A 191 19.23 -4.18 -3.23
CA PRO A 191 19.47 -2.79 -3.62
C PRO A 191 18.65 -1.75 -2.84
N ARG A 192 17.64 -2.18 -2.08
CA ARG A 192 16.79 -1.30 -1.25
C ARG A 192 17.07 -1.45 0.25
N HIS A 193 18.28 -1.84 0.58
CA HIS A 193 18.74 -2.17 1.92
C HIS A 193 18.55 -1.03 2.96
N TRP A 194 18.57 0.21 2.52
CA TRP A 194 18.43 1.39 3.39
C TRP A 194 16.99 1.82 3.70
N GLU A 195 15.99 1.28 3.01
CA GLU A 195 14.60 1.75 3.11
C GLU A 195 13.87 1.22 4.36
N ASN A 196 14.27 0.06 4.86
CA ASN A 196 13.69 -0.57 6.05
C ASN A 196 14.37 -0.13 7.34
N TYR A 197 13.94 -0.70 8.47
CA TYR A 197 14.43 -0.34 9.80
C TYR A 197 15.61 -1.21 10.29
N GLY A 198 16.27 -1.96 9.40
CA GLY A 198 17.47 -2.74 9.70
C GLY A 198 17.29 -4.25 9.63
N GLU A 199 18.32 -4.98 10.10
CA GLU A 199 18.37 -6.45 10.04
C GLU A 199 17.71 -7.16 11.23
N ASP A 200 17.51 -6.44 12.34
CA ASP A 200 16.89 -6.97 13.54
C ASP A 200 15.37 -6.94 13.43
N CYS A 201 14.73 -8.12 13.57
CA CYS A 201 13.29 -8.26 13.39
C CYS A 201 12.48 -7.56 14.49
N TYR A 202 13.03 -7.44 15.72
CA TYR A 202 12.35 -6.74 16.81
C TYR A 202 12.38 -5.21 16.57
N VAL A 203 13.53 -4.66 16.21
CA VAL A 203 13.66 -3.23 15.88
C VAL A 203 12.75 -2.88 14.70
N ASN A 204 12.77 -3.69 13.64
CA ASN A 204 11.92 -3.49 12.47
C ASN A 204 10.43 -3.53 12.83
N ALA A 205 10.00 -4.49 13.66
CA ALA A 205 8.62 -4.59 14.11
C ALA A 205 8.19 -3.40 15.00
N GLU A 206 9.05 -2.96 15.93
CA GLU A 206 8.74 -1.84 16.82
C GLU A 206 8.66 -0.51 16.06
N MET A 207 9.62 -0.24 15.14
CA MET A 207 9.60 0.96 14.32
C MET A 207 8.43 0.95 13.31
N GLY A 208 8.18 -0.20 12.66
CA GLY A 208 7.07 -0.36 11.73
C GLY A 208 5.68 -0.25 12.37
N ARG A 209 5.58 -0.54 13.69
CA ARG A 209 4.32 -0.32 14.44
C ARG A 209 4.04 1.15 14.67
N GLU A 210 5.08 1.97 14.78
CA GLU A 210 4.97 3.42 14.95
C GLU A 210 4.74 4.15 13.62
N ALA A 211 5.29 3.62 12.54
CA ALA A 211 5.09 4.12 11.18
C ALA A 211 3.73 3.69 10.62
#